data_13da980de2b72d81f4b909370827b952
#
_entry.id   13da980de2b72d81f4b909370827b952
#
_cell.length_a   1.000
_cell.length_b   1.000
_cell.length_c   1.000
_cell.angle_alpha   90.00
_cell.angle_beta   90.00
_cell.angle_gamma   90.00
#
_symmetry.space_group_name_H-M   'P 1'
#
loop_
_entity.id
_entity.type
_entity.pdbx_description
1 polymer ?
#
loop_
_entity_poly.entity_id
_entity_poly.type
_entity_poly.pdbx_seq_one_letter_code
_entity_poly.pdbx_strand_id
1 'polypeptide(L)'
;MRAGATKAEVFGGGRMAMTTNYRAFFGMNREAFPQDLALKDILETHDISLVKERLDYVLAIGAIGLVTGEVGSGKSTAIRYVLSKLHPSEYQVVSLTACSGSILEFYRLLLAEFNIDKHSTSRAAMIRLVQREIKELVLAKKRKVLLVVDEASMLRLEVFGELHTITQFDNDSRAWLPIIFVGRTDLADKFYYPASRPLASRVVAKAHLEPVDRQGMERYLAHHLALTGIDNPIFDEAAVTAVHQGSGGFFRKANHLARGALVAAASDKSPNVTPDHVRLASTEIF
;
A
#
# COMPACT_ATOMS: atom_id res chain seq x y z
N MET A 1 18.63 57.82 -36.12
CA MET A 1 17.41 58.29 -35.42
C MET A 1 16.79 57.10 -34.72
N ARG A 2 16.82 57.21 -33.41
CA ARG A 2 15.99 56.59 -32.34
C ARG A 2 15.45 55.15 -32.49
N ALA A 3 16.01 54.37 -31.63
CA ALA A 3 15.61 53.06 -31.09
C ALA A 3 14.20 53.07 -30.52
N GLY A 4 13.49 51.95 -30.74
CA GLY A 4 12.31 51.56 -30.01
C GLY A 4 12.61 50.23 -29.29
N ALA A 5 12.93 50.32 -28.01
CA ALA A 5 13.11 49.16 -27.15
C ALA A 5 11.74 48.72 -26.63
N THR A 6 11.30 47.53 -27.03
CA THR A 6 10.11 46.87 -26.48
C THR A 6 10.52 46.12 -25.22
N LYS A 7 9.97 46.53 -24.08
CA LYS A 7 10.06 45.84 -22.80
C LYS A 7 9.39 44.47 -22.93
N ALA A 8 10.15 43.41 -22.85
CA ALA A 8 9.67 42.09 -22.54
C ALA A 8 9.39 42.01 -21.02
N GLU A 9 8.13 41.89 -20.66
CA GLU A 9 7.73 41.57 -19.29
C GLU A 9 8.16 40.13 -18.99
N VAL A 10 9.09 40.00 -18.08
CA VAL A 10 9.55 38.73 -17.53
C VAL A 10 8.47 38.24 -16.59
N PHE A 11 7.68 37.28 -17.03
CA PHE A 11 6.90 36.44 -16.15
C PHE A 11 7.88 35.54 -15.38
N GLY A 12 8.29 36.00 -14.21
CA GLY A 12 9.03 35.21 -13.23
C GLY A 12 8.13 34.14 -12.62
N GLY A 13 7.99 33.00 -13.26
CA GLY A 13 7.49 31.81 -12.63
C GLY A 13 8.50 31.37 -11.56
N GLY A 14 8.21 31.66 -10.29
CA GLY A 14 9.03 31.27 -9.17
C GLY A 14 9.04 29.74 -9.08
N ARG A 15 10.09 29.11 -9.60
CA ARG A 15 10.42 27.72 -9.25
C ARG A 15 10.69 27.73 -7.74
N MET A 16 9.90 26.96 -7.01
CA MET A 16 10.09 26.70 -5.59
C MET A 16 11.52 26.18 -5.39
N ALA A 17 12.34 26.90 -4.64
CA ALA A 17 13.68 26.45 -4.31
C ALA A 17 13.55 25.23 -3.39
N MET A 18 13.67 24.01 -3.92
CA MET A 18 13.59 22.75 -3.17
C MET A 18 14.66 22.58 -2.07
N THR A 19 15.44 23.64 -1.79
CA THR A 19 16.53 23.63 -0.83
C THR A 19 16.16 24.22 0.54
N THR A 20 14.94 24.75 0.70
CA THR A 20 14.55 25.29 2.00
C THR A 20 14.41 24.15 3.01
N ASN A 21 15.26 24.17 4.03
CA ASN A 21 15.22 23.17 5.10
C ASN A 21 14.02 23.45 6.03
N TYR A 22 12.81 23.05 5.59
CA TYR A 22 11.59 23.21 6.37
C TYR A 22 11.69 22.54 7.75
N ARG A 23 12.48 21.46 7.88
CA ARG A 23 12.66 20.78 9.16
C ARG A 23 13.32 21.69 10.21
N ALA A 24 14.38 22.39 9.80
CA ALA A 24 15.04 23.35 10.69
C ALA A 24 14.13 24.54 11.02
N PHE A 25 13.35 25.01 10.03
CA PHE A 25 12.44 26.13 10.23
C PHE A 25 11.34 25.81 11.26
N PHE A 26 10.72 24.64 11.17
CA PHE A 26 9.67 24.23 12.10
C PHE A 26 10.20 23.50 13.36
N GLY A 27 11.51 23.30 13.51
CA GLY A 27 12.10 22.59 14.65
C GLY A 27 11.82 21.07 14.67
N MET A 28 11.63 20.47 13.49
CA MET A 28 11.32 19.04 13.37
C MET A 28 12.58 18.19 13.55
N ASN A 29 12.49 17.13 14.37
CA ASN A 29 13.60 16.23 14.65
C ASN A 29 13.81 15.18 13.56
N ARG A 30 12.78 14.92 12.72
CA ARG A 30 12.82 13.97 11.58
C ARG A 30 11.95 14.48 10.42
N GLU A 31 12.01 13.75 9.30
CA GLU A 31 11.21 14.02 8.11
C GLU A 31 9.72 13.90 8.43
N ALA A 32 8.92 14.89 8.02
CA ALA A 32 7.47 14.80 8.04
C ALA A 32 6.98 14.01 6.82
N PHE A 33 5.98 13.16 7.02
CA PHE A 33 5.37 12.34 5.94
C PHE A 33 6.38 11.46 5.17
N PRO A 34 7.23 10.65 5.85
CA PRO A 34 8.19 9.79 5.17
C PRO A 34 7.47 8.66 4.40
N GLN A 35 8.11 8.15 3.34
CA GLN A 35 7.59 6.98 2.63
C GLN A 35 7.80 5.69 3.42
N ASP A 36 8.93 5.60 4.14
CA ASP A 36 9.27 4.46 4.98
C ASP A 36 8.96 4.79 6.45
N LEU A 37 7.70 4.58 6.82
CA LEU A 37 7.24 4.75 8.19
C LEU A 37 7.46 3.46 8.99
N ALA A 38 8.08 3.56 10.17
CA ALA A 38 8.25 2.42 11.05
C ALA A 38 6.89 1.86 11.49
N LEU A 39 6.79 0.54 11.65
CA LEU A 39 5.52 -0.13 11.99
C LEU A 39 4.84 0.43 13.25
N LYS A 40 5.63 0.79 14.26
CA LYS A 40 5.13 1.39 15.52
C LYS A 40 4.55 2.79 15.36
N ASP A 41 4.92 3.47 14.26
CA ASP A 41 4.55 4.85 13.98
C ASP A 41 3.34 4.93 13.02
N ILE A 42 2.81 3.79 12.57
CA ILE A 42 1.63 3.74 11.70
C ILE A 42 0.39 4.09 12.53
N LEU A 43 -0.36 5.08 12.06
CA LEU A 43 -1.67 5.41 12.63
C LEU A 43 -2.66 4.29 12.33
N GLU A 44 -3.18 3.64 13.37
CA GLU A 44 -4.21 2.61 13.21
C GLU A 44 -5.54 3.29 12.86
N THR A 45 -5.95 3.13 11.62
CA THR A 45 -7.23 3.63 11.09
C THR A 45 -8.31 2.55 11.16
N HIS A 46 -9.58 2.96 10.96
CA HIS A 46 -10.67 2.00 10.83
C HIS A 46 -10.41 0.95 9.74
N ASP A 47 -9.86 1.36 8.61
CA ASP A 47 -9.54 0.46 7.49
C ASP A 47 -8.46 -0.57 7.87
N ILE A 48 -7.44 -0.17 8.63
CA ILE A 48 -6.42 -1.10 9.14
C ILE A 48 -7.07 -2.14 10.06
N SER A 49 -7.96 -1.71 10.95
CA SER A 49 -8.70 -2.61 11.85
C SER A 49 -9.60 -3.56 11.07
N LEU A 50 -10.27 -3.08 10.01
CA LEU A 50 -11.06 -3.91 9.10
C LEU A 50 -10.19 -4.95 8.38
N VAL A 51 -9.03 -4.55 7.83
CA VAL A 51 -8.09 -5.48 7.18
C VAL A 51 -7.63 -6.55 8.16
N LYS A 52 -7.34 -6.18 9.41
CA LYS A 52 -6.95 -7.12 10.47
C LYS A 52 -8.06 -8.14 10.74
N GLU A 53 -9.29 -7.69 10.96
CA GLU A 53 -10.44 -8.56 11.19
C GLU A 53 -10.65 -9.57 10.05
N ARG A 54 -10.55 -9.09 8.79
CA ARG A 54 -10.68 -9.94 7.60
C ARG A 54 -9.53 -10.93 7.45
N LEU A 55 -8.30 -10.52 7.78
CA LEU A 55 -7.16 -11.42 7.78
C LEU A 55 -7.32 -12.52 8.84
N ASP A 56 -7.67 -12.17 10.07
CA ASP A 56 -7.87 -13.12 11.16
C ASP A 56 -8.93 -14.17 10.76
N TYR A 57 -10.03 -13.75 10.13
CA TYR A 57 -11.06 -14.65 9.63
C TYR A 57 -10.56 -15.59 8.53
N VAL A 58 -9.82 -15.05 7.55
CA VAL A 58 -9.21 -15.84 6.46
C VAL A 58 -8.24 -16.88 7.02
N LEU A 59 -7.42 -16.52 8.00
CA LEU A 59 -6.47 -17.42 8.65
C LEU A 59 -7.15 -18.51 9.45
N ALA A 60 -8.26 -18.18 10.12
CA ALA A 60 -9.03 -19.14 10.92
C ALA A 60 -9.66 -20.25 10.04
N ILE A 61 -10.13 -19.88 8.86
CA ILE A 61 -10.81 -20.81 7.93
C ILE A 61 -9.80 -21.46 6.95
N GLY A 62 -8.66 -20.84 6.70
CA GLY A 62 -7.71 -21.28 5.67
C GLY A 62 -8.17 -20.94 4.24
N ALA A 63 -8.89 -19.85 4.06
CA ALA A 63 -9.57 -19.46 2.84
C ALA A 63 -8.84 -18.31 2.11
N ILE A 64 -9.56 -17.55 1.28
CA ILE A 64 -9.03 -16.45 0.48
C ILE A 64 -9.68 -15.13 0.92
N GLY A 65 -8.86 -14.08 1.03
CA GLY A 65 -9.30 -12.71 1.26
C GLY A 65 -8.85 -11.75 0.17
N LEU A 66 -9.62 -10.69 -0.01
CA LEU A 66 -9.29 -9.58 -0.91
C LEU A 66 -9.14 -8.30 -0.11
N VAL A 67 -8.08 -7.55 -0.39
CA VAL A 67 -7.87 -6.19 0.10
C VAL A 67 -7.76 -5.27 -1.11
N THR A 68 -8.74 -4.41 -1.29
CA THR A 68 -8.83 -3.54 -2.47
C THR A 68 -8.85 -2.07 -2.06
N GLY A 69 -8.61 -1.20 -3.01
CA GLY A 69 -8.68 0.26 -2.86
C GLY A 69 -7.86 0.96 -3.93
N GLU A 70 -8.05 2.26 -4.08
CA GLU A 70 -7.34 3.06 -5.07
C GLU A 70 -5.84 3.22 -4.75
N VAL A 71 -5.08 3.68 -5.75
CA VAL A 71 -3.64 3.97 -5.59
C VAL A 71 -3.45 5.05 -4.51
N GLY A 72 -2.62 4.75 -3.51
CA GLY A 72 -2.36 5.68 -2.41
C GLY A 72 -3.34 5.61 -1.25
N SER A 73 -4.31 4.66 -1.24
CA SER A 73 -5.24 4.45 -0.12
C SER A 73 -4.61 3.80 1.13
N GLY A 74 -3.34 3.35 1.05
CA GLY A 74 -2.65 2.77 2.21
C GLY A 74 -2.68 1.24 2.28
N LYS A 75 -3.11 0.51 1.24
CA LYS A 75 -3.20 -0.97 1.21
C LYS A 75 -1.93 -1.68 1.68
N SER A 76 -0.80 -1.37 1.05
CA SER A 76 0.48 -2.02 1.38
C SER A 76 0.93 -1.68 2.80
N THR A 77 0.63 -0.47 3.29
CA THR A 77 0.87 -0.07 4.69
C THR A 77 0.00 -0.86 5.65
N ALA A 78 -1.30 -0.99 5.35
CA ALA A 78 -2.24 -1.76 6.16
C ALA A 78 -1.83 -3.23 6.24
N ILE A 79 -1.51 -3.86 5.10
CA ILE A 79 -1.04 -5.25 5.05
C ILE A 79 0.26 -5.40 5.86
N ARG A 80 1.27 -4.54 5.64
CA ARG A 80 2.53 -4.58 6.38
C ARG A 80 2.31 -4.47 7.90
N TYR A 81 1.43 -3.58 8.33
CA TYR A 81 1.07 -3.42 9.73
C TYR A 81 0.39 -4.66 10.30
N VAL A 82 -0.63 -5.18 9.62
CA VAL A 82 -1.40 -6.33 10.11
C VAL A 82 -0.53 -7.60 10.13
N LEU A 83 0.29 -7.83 9.11
CA LEU A 83 1.22 -8.97 9.07
C LEU A 83 2.26 -8.92 10.20
N SER A 84 2.67 -7.73 10.62
CA SER A 84 3.61 -7.57 11.74
C SER A 84 3.06 -8.03 13.10
N LYS A 85 1.74 -8.21 13.21
CA LYS A 85 1.08 -8.73 14.42
C LYS A 85 1.05 -10.27 14.46
N LEU A 86 1.37 -10.93 13.34
CA LEU A 86 1.46 -12.38 13.30
C LEU A 86 2.78 -12.85 13.94
N HIS A 87 2.68 -13.85 14.81
CA HIS A 87 3.88 -14.34 15.50
C HIS A 87 4.74 -15.18 14.55
N PRO A 88 6.04 -14.87 14.34
CA PRO A 88 6.89 -15.55 13.37
C PRO A 88 7.09 -17.05 13.63
N SER A 89 6.94 -17.51 14.89
CA SER A 89 7.04 -18.94 15.21
C SER A 89 5.80 -19.74 14.77
N GLU A 90 4.64 -19.09 14.66
CA GLU A 90 3.37 -19.73 14.25
C GLU A 90 3.12 -19.64 12.76
N TYR A 91 3.52 -18.51 12.16
CA TYR A 91 3.21 -18.21 10.78
C TYR A 91 4.45 -18.11 9.91
N GLN A 92 4.39 -18.75 8.74
CA GLN A 92 5.28 -18.46 7.61
C GLN A 92 4.51 -17.58 6.63
N VAL A 93 4.79 -16.30 6.64
CA VAL A 93 4.26 -15.36 5.65
C VAL A 93 5.15 -15.41 4.41
N VAL A 94 4.55 -15.69 3.27
CA VAL A 94 5.16 -15.65 1.94
C VAL A 94 4.53 -14.48 1.22
N SER A 95 5.29 -13.42 0.97
CA SER A 95 4.77 -12.19 0.37
C SER A 95 5.47 -11.92 -0.94
N LEU A 96 4.71 -11.78 -2.01
CA LEU A 96 5.21 -11.46 -3.34
C LEU A 96 4.46 -10.29 -3.96
N THR A 97 5.14 -9.51 -4.78
CA THR A 97 4.53 -8.49 -5.63
C THR A 97 4.25 -9.08 -6.99
N ALA A 98 2.99 -9.04 -7.42
CA ALA A 98 2.58 -9.56 -8.71
C ALA A 98 3.15 -8.73 -9.86
N CYS A 99 3.44 -9.42 -10.96
CA CYS A 99 3.79 -8.81 -12.23
C CYS A 99 2.84 -9.31 -13.33
N SER A 100 2.82 -8.63 -14.47
CA SER A 100 1.98 -9.01 -15.64
C SER A 100 2.52 -10.23 -16.41
N GLY A 101 3.41 -10.98 -15.80
CA GLY A 101 4.08 -12.15 -16.36
C GLY A 101 3.18 -13.36 -16.56
N SER A 102 3.77 -14.41 -17.11
CA SER A 102 3.12 -15.71 -17.29
C SER A 102 2.95 -16.47 -15.98
N ILE A 103 2.14 -17.52 -15.98
CA ILE A 103 1.99 -18.39 -14.82
C ILE A 103 3.34 -19.04 -14.39
N LEU A 104 4.25 -19.31 -15.34
CA LEU A 104 5.57 -19.84 -15.00
C LEU A 104 6.42 -18.81 -14.24
N GLU A 105 6.33 -17.54 -14.61
CA GLU A 105 7.01 -16.46 -13.87
C GLU A 105 6.43 -16.30 -12.47
N PHE A 106 5.11 -16.38 -12.34
CA PHE A 106 4.46 -16.39 -11.03
C PHE A 106 4.99 -17.52 -10.14
N TYR A 107 5.06 -18.75 -10.64
CA TYR A 107 5.60 -19.88 -9.88
C TYR A 107 7.09 -19.72 -9.55
N ARG A 108 7.89 -19.11 -10.44
CA ARG A 108 9.31 -18.82 -10.13
C ARG A 108 9.43 -17.81 -9.00
N LEU A 109 8.64 -16.74 -9.03
CA LEU A 109 8.60 -15.77 -7.92
C LEU A 109 8.19 -16.46 -6.61
N LEU A 110 7.13 -17.28 -6.66
CA LEU A 110 6.65 -17.99 -5.48
C LEU A 110 7.70 -18.95 -4.92
N LEU A 111 8.41 -19.71 -5.77
CA LEU A 111 9.49 -20.60 -5.36
C LEU A 111 10.67 -19.83 -4.75
N ALA A 112 11.01 -18.66 -5.31
CA ALA A 112 12.04 -17.79 -4.76
C ALA A 112 11.68 -17.31 -3.35
N GLU A 113 10.44 -16.90 -3.11
CA GLU A 113 9.96 -16.51 -1.78
C GLU A 113 9.96 -17.66 -0.76
N PHE A 114 9.85 -18.91 -1.23
CA PHE A 114 10.06 -20.10 -0.40
C PHE A 114 11.55 -20.49 -0.24
N ASN A 115 12.49 -19.72 -0.83
CA ASN A 115 13.93 -20.04 -0.88
C ASN A 115 14.21 -21.40 -1.56
N ILE A 116 13.48 -21.72 -2.60
CA ILE A 116 13.64 -22.95 -3.38
C ILE A 116 14.39 -22.64 -4.68
N ASP A 117 15.68 -22.92 -4.72
CA ASP A 117 16.57 -22.65 -5.90
C ASP A 117 16.40 -23.68 -7.05
N LYS A 118 15.34 -24.47 -7.05
CA LYS A 118 15.11 -25.46 -8.11
C LYS A 118 14.46 -24.82 -9.32
N HIS A 119 15.22 -24.71 -10.39
CA HIS A 119 14.71 -24.27 -11.68
C HIS A 119 14.02 -25.43 -12.40
N SER A 120 12.78 -25.21 -12.80
CA SER A 120 12.03 -26.10 -13.68
C SER A 120 11.26 -25.30 -14.71
N THR A 121 11.12 -25.83 -15.90
CA THR A 121 10.23 -25.33 -16.94
C THR A 121 8.87 -25.99 -16.92
N SER A 122 8.74 -27.09 -16.14
CA SER A 122 7.50 -27.83 -16.01
C SER A 122 6.62 -27.23 -14.91
N ARG A 123 5.44 -26.72 -15.31
CA ARG A 123 4.40 -26.19 -14.41
C ARG A 123 4.06 -27.21 -13.31
N ALA A 124 3.81 -28.47 -13.69
CA ALA A 124 3.49 -29.55 -12.76
C ALA A 124 4.61 -29.80 -11.73
N ALA A 125 5.87 -29.66 -12.13
CA ALA A 125 6.99 -29.80 -11.21
C ALA A 125 7.05 -28.66 -10.21
N MET A 126 6.80 -27.40 -10.65
CA MET A 126 6.76 -26.23 -9.78
C MET A 126 5.62 -26.32 -8.75
N ILE A 127 4.41 -26.72 -9.19
CA ILE A 127 3.26 -26.94 -8.28
C ILE A 127 3.64 -27.96 -7.20
N ARG A 128 4.23 -29.10 -7.58
CA ARG A 128 4.66 -30.13 -6.62
C ARG A 128 5.73 -29.63 -5.65
N LEU A 129 6.66 -28.77 -6.09
CA LEU A 129 7.65 -28.18 -5.21
C LEU A 129 7.00 -27.27 -4.17
N VAL A 130 6.11 -26.36 -4.60
CA VAL A 130 5.37 -25.48 -3.69
C VAL A 130 4.53 -26.29 -2.70
N GLN A 131 3.74 -27.24 -3.18
CA GLN A 131 2.90 -28.07 -2.30
C GLN A 131 3.71 -28.90 -1.31
N ARG A 132 4.87 -29.41 -1.71
CA ARG A 132 5.77 -30.14 -0.82
C ARG A 132 6.31 -29.23 0.29
N GLU A 133 6.75 -28.03 -0.03
CA GLU A 133 7.24 -27.09 0.95
C GLU A 133 6.15 -26.68 1.95
N ILE A 134 4.95 -26.41 1.47
CA ILE A 134 3.81 -26.11 2.35
C ILE A 134 3.50 -27.29 3.27
N LYS A 135 3.50 -28.53 2.75
CA LYS A 135 3.31 -29.73 3.58
C LYS A 135 4.40 -29.87 4.65
N GLU A 136 5.65 -29.61 4.31
CA GLU A 136 6.77 -29.62 5.26
C GLU A 136 6.59 -28.59 6.36
N LEU A 137 6.27 -27.35 5.99
CA LEU A 137 6.02 -26.25 6.94
C LEU A 137 4.88 -26.59 7.91
N VAL A 138 3.77 -27.12 7.39
CA VAL A 138 2.58 -27.40 8.19
C VAL A 138 2.75 -28.66 9.04
N LEU A 139 3.21 -29.76 8.44
CA LEU A 139 3.23 -31.08 9.11
C LEU A 139 4.47 -31.27 9.97
N ALA A 140 5.65 -30.90 9.47
CA ALA A 140 6.91 -31.12 10.18
C ALA A 140 7.25 -29.93 11.09
N LYS A 141 7.19 -28.69 10.58
CA LYS A 141 7.56 -27.49 11.34
C LYS A 141 6.41 -26.91 12.18
N LYS A 142 5.16 -27.43 12.02
CA LYS A 142 3.95 -26.99 12.74
C LYS A 142 3.65 -25.50 12.57
N ARG A 143 4.03 -24.91 11.42
CA ARG A 143 3.78 -23.50 11.08
C ARG A 143 2.61 -23.39 10.12
N LYS A 144 1.78 -22.40 10.32
CA LYS A 144 0.73 -22.00 9.37
C LYS A 144 1.37 -21.19 8.25
N VAL A 145 0.99 -21.44 7.01
CA VAL A 145 1.48 -20.70 5.85
C VAL A 145 0.44 -19.67 5.45
N LEU A 146 0.86 -18.46 5.12
CA LEU A 146 0.01 -17.42 4.53
C LEU A 146 0.70 -16.90 3.27
N LEU A 147 0.00 -16.93 2.13
CA LEU A 147 0.44 -16.29 0.91
C LEU A 147 -0.20 -14.90 0.79
N VAL A 148 0.63 -13.88 0.61
CA VAL A 148 0.19 -12.52 0.31
C VAL A 148 0.66 -12.15 -1.08
N VAL A 149 -0.26 -11.74 -1.94
CA VAL A 149 0.02 -11.32 -3.32
C VAL A 149 -0.35 -9.84 -3.43
N ASP A 150 0.65 -8.96 -3.36
CA ASP A 150 0.46 -7.53 -3.58
C ASP A 150 0.42 -7.21 -5.07
N GLU A 151 -0.21 -6.09 -5.46
CA GLU A 151 -0.48 -5.68 -6.84
C GLU A 151 -1.18 -6.78 -7.68
N ALA A 152 -2.01 -7.60 -7.04
CA ALA A 152 -2.69 -8.73 -7.69
C ALA A 152 -3.58 -8.34 -8.88
N SER A 153 -3.96 -7.07 -8.99
CA SER A 153 -4.61 -6.51 -10.18
C SER A 153 -3.77 -6.67 -11.45
N MET A 154 -2.45 -6.84 -11.34
CA MET A 154 -1.56 -7.04 -12.49
C MET A 154 -1.56 -8.48 -13.00
N LEU A 155 -1.99 -9.46 -12.19
CA LEU A 155 -2.01 -10.86 -12.59
C LEU A 155 -2.93 -11.08 -13.80
N ARG A 156 -2.49 -11.93 -14.72
CA ARG A 156 -3.34 -12.40 -15.83
C ARG A 156 -4.42 -13.34 -15.31
N LEU A 157 -5.56 -13.41 -15.99
CA LEU A 157 -6.68 -14.27 -15.61
C LEU A 157 -6.31 -15.76 -15.51
N GLU A 158 -5.40 -16.22 -16.36
CA GLU A 158 -4.90 -17.61 -16.31
C GLU A 158 -4.26 -17.96 -14.98
N VAL A 159 -3.62 -16.99 -14.29
CA VAL A 159 -2.99 -17.19 -12.99
C VAL A 159 -4.05 -17.46 -11.93
N PHE A 160 -5.18 -16.76 -11.95
CA PHE A 160 -6.28 -17.02 -11.01
C PHE A 160 -6.88 -18.42 -11.19
N GLY A 161 -7.01 -18.87 -12.44
CA GLY A 161 -7.49 -20.23 -12.73
C GLY A 161 -6.55 -21.32 -12.20
N GLU A 162 -5.25 -21.09 -12.26
CA GLU A 162 -4.23 -22.03 -11.79
C GLU A 162 -4.00 -21.99 -10.28
N LEU A 163 -4.14 -20.83 -9.65
CA LEU A 163 -3.87 -20.66 -8.22
C LEU A 163 -4.74 -21.56 -7.36
N HIS A 164 -5.95 -21.89 -7.78
CA HIS A 164 -6.78 -22.81 -7.04
C HIS A 164 -6.12 -24.20 -6.92
N THR A 165 -5.32 -24.62 -7.91
CA THR A 165 -4.65 -25.94 -7.92
C THR A 165 -3.61 -26.05 -6.80
N ILE A 166 -2.87 -24.98 -6.52
CA ILE A 166 -1.88 -25.02 -5.42
C ILE A 166 -2.52 -25.02 -4.03
N THR A 167 -3.78 -24.59 -3.92
CA THR A 167 -4.51 -24.61 -2.65
C THR A 167 -5.14 -25.95 -2.34
N GLN A 168 -5.15 -26.91 -3.29
CA GLN A 168 -5.74 -28.24 -3.11
C GLN A 168 -4.76 -29.19 -2.43
N PHE A 169 -5.02 -29.50 -1.18
CA PHE A 169 -4.28 -30.48 -0.40
C PHE A 169 -5.19 -31.63 0.01
N ASP A 170 -4.67 -32.86 -0.06
CA ASP A 170 -5.36 -34.08 0.34
C ASP A 170 -6.78 -34.19 -0.25
N ASN A 171 -6.87 -34.13 -1.58
CA ASN A 171 -8.14 -34.12 -2.34
C ASN A 171 -9.07 -32.97 -1.88
N ASP A 172 -8.51 -31.78 -1.66
CA ASP A 172 -9.21 -30.56 -1.25
C ASP A 172 -9.83 -30.60 0.16
N SER A 173 -9.41 -31.55 0.99
CA SER A 173 -9.90 -31.68 2.36
C SER A 173 -9.11 -30.84 3.38
N ARG A 174 -8.00 -30.23 2.97
CA ARG A 174 -7.09 -29.48 3.84
C ARG A 174 -6.86 -28.06 3.32
N ALA A 175 -7.19 -27.06 4.14
CA ALA A 175 -7.03 -25.64 3.84
C ALA A 175 -5.70 -25.11 4.42
N TRP A 176 -4.56 -25.53 3.86
CA TRP A 176 -3.23 -25.19 4.40
C TRP A 176 -2.61 -23.94 3.82
N LEU A 177 -3.20 -23.36 2.78
CA LEU A 177 -2.69 -22.17 2.12
C LEU A 177 -3.78 -21.09 2.02
N PRO A 178 -4.06 -20.34 3.09
CA PRO A 178 -4.81 -19.11 2.97
C PRO A 178 -4.06 -18.10 2.10
N ILE A 179 -4.81 -17.33 1.31
CA ILE A 179 -4.26 -16.33 0.38
C ILE A 179 -4.93 -14.98 0.62
N ILE A 180 -4.12 -13.93 0.69
CA ILE A 180 -4.60 -12.55 0.63
C ILE A 180 -4.15 -11.93 -0.69
N PHE A 181 -5.11 -11.54 -1.52
CA PHE A 181 -4.86 -10.74 -2.71
C PHE A 181 -5.05 -9.26 -2.37
N VAL A 182 -4.04 -8.46 -2.67
CA VAL A 182 -4.04 -7.02 -2.47
C VAL A 182 -3.95 -6.35 -3.83
N GLY A 183 -4.79 -5.37 -4.11
CA GLY A 183 -4.76 -4.71 -5.41
C GLY A 183 -5.71 -3.53 -5.51
N ARG A 184 -5.81 -2.98 -6.72
CA ARG A 184 -6.75 -1.90 -7.03
C ARG A 184 -8.18 -2.42 -7.01
N THR A 185 -9.13 -1.49 -7.08
CA THR A 185 -10.57 -1.78 -7.05
C THR A 185 -10.98 -2.81 -8.12
N ASP A 186 -10.37 -2.74 -9.32
CA ASP A 186 -10.62 -3.66 -10.44
C ASP A 186 -10.17 -5.12 -10.17
N LEU A 187 -9.43 -5.38 -9.10
CA LEU A 187 -9.07 -6.74 -8.70
C LEU A 187 -10.31 -7.61 -8.45
N ALA A 188 -11.35 -7.05 -7.83
CA ALA A 188 -12.58 -7.79 -7.53
C ALA A 188 -13.26 -8.29 -8.81
N ASP A 189 -13.19 -7.55 -9.91
CA ASP A 189 -13.81 -7.91 -11.19
C ASP A 189 -13.18 -9.17 -11.79
N LYS A 190 -11.90 -9.41 -11.53
CA LYS A 190 -11.20 -10.60 -12.01
C LYS A 190 -11.80 -11.91 -11.48
N PHE A 191 -12.45 -11.87 -10.33
CA PHE A 191 -13.09 -13.04 -9.72
C PHE A 191 -14.47 -13.37 -10.31
N TYR A 192 -15.06 -12.47 -11.11
CA TYR A 192 -16.30 -12.73 -11.82
C TYR A 192 -16.10 -13.49 -13.14
N TYR A 193 -14.87 -13.55 -13.67
CA TYR A 193 -14.60 -14.29 -14.91
C TYR A 193 -14.71 -15.81 -14.69
N PRO A 194 -15.21 -16.57 -15.69
CA PRO A 194 -15.37 -18.02 -15.59
C PRO A 194 -14.10 -18.77 -15.20
N ALA A 195 -12.93 -18.34 -15.71
CA ALA A 195 -11.64 -18.94 -15.39
C ALA A 195 -11.26 -18.83 -13.90
N SER A 196 -11.74 -17.80 -13.21
CA SER A 196 -11.44 -17.54 -11.80
C SER A 196 -12.47 -18.15 -10.84
N ARG A 197 -13.58 -18.71 -11.33
CA ARG A 197 -14.67 -19.25 -10.49
C ARG A 197 -14.21 -20.25 -9.42
N PRO A 198 -13.30 -21.22 -9.71
CA PRO A 198 -12.83 -22.15 -8.70
C PRO A 198 -12.13 -21.46 -7.53
N LEU A 199 -11.37 -20.39 -7.82
CA LEU A 199 -10.70 -19.58 -6.81
C LEU A 199 -11.70 -18.64 -6.10
N ALA A 200 -12.64 -18.06 -6.85
CA ALA A 200 -13.65 -17.14 -6.34
C ALA A 200 -14.57 -17.79 -5.30
N SER A 201 -14.88 -19.08 -5.44
CA SER A 201 -15.69 -19.84 -4.48
C SER A 201 -15.04 -19.98 -3.10
N ARG A 202 -13.73 -19.70 -2.99
CA ARG A 202 -12.95 -19.76 -1.75
C ARG A 202 -12.75 -18.38 -1.11
N VAL A 203 -13.24 -17.31 -1.74
CA VAL A 203 -13.16 -15.96 -1.19
C VAL A 203 -14.22 -15.80 -0.12
N VAL A 204 -13.77 -15.61 1.12
CA VAL A 204 -14.66 -15.50 2.30
C VAL A 204 -14.66 -14.12 2.92
N ALA A 205 -13.68 -13.28 2.59
CA ALA A 205 -13.54 -11.96 3.18
C ALA A 205 -13.07 -10.92 2.14
N LYS A 206 -13.60 -9.71 2.27
CA LYS A 206 -13.19 -8.55 1.47
C LYS A 206 -13.06 -7.35 2.40
N ALA A 207 -11.97 -6.60 2.22
CA ALA A 207 -11.78 -5.28 2.79
C ALA A 207 -11.54 -4.30 1.64
N HIS A 208 -12.25 -3.20 1.64
CA HIS A 208 -12.05 -2.10 0.70
C HIS A 208 -11.59 -0.88 1.48
N LEU A 209 -10.45 -0.30 1.08
CA LEU A 209 -9.91 0.88 1.71
C LEU A 209 -10.44 2.10 0.98
N GLU A 210 -11.30 2.84 1.66
CA GLU A 210 -11.93 4.06 1.15
C GLU A 210 -11.00 5.28 1.33
N PRO A 211 -11.22 6.34 0.55
CA PRO A 211 -10.61 7.64 0.85
C PRO A 211 -11.00 8.10 2.24
N VAL A 212 -10.02 8.60 3.02
CA VAL A 212 -10.33 9.13 4.35
C VAL A 212 -11.14 10.41 4.24
N ASP A 213 -12.06 10.62 5.17
CA ASP A 213 -12.81 11.86 5.30
C ASP A 213 -11.93 13.02 5.81
N ARG A 214 -12.48 14.23 5.84
CA ARG A 214 -11.73 15.41 6.31
C ARG A 214 -11.22 15.24 7.74
N GLN A 215 -12.02 14.67 8.64
CA GLN A 215 -11.63 14.47 10.03
C GLN A 215 -10.52 13.40 10.15
N GLY A 216 -10.57 12.35 9.35
CA GLY A 216 -9.51 11.36 9.23
C GLY A 216 -8.21 11.97 8.70
N MET A 217 -8.31 12.85 7.71
CA MET A 217 -7.15 13.58 7.19
C MET A 217 -6.53 14.50 8.24
N GLU A 218 -7.34 15.21 9.01
CA GLU A 218 -6.85 16.05 10.11
C GLU A 218 -6.07 15.24 11.15
N ARG A 219 -6.65 14.11 11.61
CA ARG A 219 -5.96 13.18 12.53
C ARG A 219 -4.66 12.63 11.93
N TYR A 220 -4.67 12.33 10.64
CA TYR A 220 -3.50 11.82 9.92
C TYR A 220 -2.36 12.85 9.88
N LEU A 221 -2.66 14.10 9.51
CA LEU A 221 -1.67 15.18 9.47
C LEU A 221 -1.11 15.47 10.88
N ALA A 222 -1.99 15.59 11.88
CA ALA A 222 -1.60 15.80 13.26
C ALA A 222 -0.69 14.67 13.79
N HIS A 223 -1.03 13.41 13.52
CA HIS A 223 -0.22 12.27 13.89
C HIS A 223 1.20 12.35 13.29
N HIS A 224 1.31 12.64 12.00
CA HIS A 224 2.60 12.75 11.34
C HIS A 224 3.45 13.93 11.86
N LEU A 225 2.82 15.06 12.23
CA LEU A 225 3.52 16.19 12.88
C LEU A 225 3.99 15.79 14.28
N ALA A 226 3.14 15.17 15.09
CA ALA A 226 3.52 14.70 16.43
C ALA A 226 4.73 13.74 16.39
N LEU A 227 4.80 12.89 15.37
CA LEU A 227 5.97 12.03 15.16
C LEU A 227 7.27 12.82 14.93
N THR A 228 7.22 14.06 14.44
CA THR A 228 8.39 14.94 14.26
C THR A 228 8.75 15.76 15.50
N GLY A 229 7.99 15.61 16.60
CA GLY A 229 8.14 16.38 17.83
C GLY A 229 7.35 17.71 17.83
N ILE A 230 6.39 17.86 16.93
CA ILE A 230 5.53 19.03 16.83
C ILE A 230 4.13 18.68 17.34
N ASP A 231 3.77 19.20 18.50
CA ASP A 231 2.45 18.97 19.10
C ASP A 231 1.41 20.06 18.72
N ASN A 232 1.90 21.23 18.28
CA ASN A 232 1.02 22.31 17.87
C ASN A 232 0.54 22.11 16.42
N PRO A 233 -0.72 22.45 16.10
CA PRO A 233 -1.22 22.38 14.73
C PRO A 233 -0.53 23.44 13.87
N ILE A 234 0.29 22.97 12.91
CA ILE A 234 0.94 23.85 11.91
C ILE A 234 -0.02 24.12 10.74
N PHE A 235 -0.84 23.14 10.37
CA PHE A 235 -1.85 23.30 9.31
C PHE A 235 -3.09 23.97 9.93
N ASP A 236 -3.51 25.12 9.38
CA ASP A 236 -4.80 25.69 9.73
C ASP A 236 -5.96 24.84 9.19
N GLU A 237 -7.19 25.04 9.68
CA GLU A 237 -8.36 24.24 9.29
C GLU A 237 -8.64 24.30 7.78
N ALA A 238 -8.38 25.44 7.15
CA ALA A 238 -8.57 25.63 5.73
C ALA A 238 -7.48 24.90 4.93
N ALA A 239 -6.22 24.85 5.43
CA ALA A 239 -5.15 24.06 4.82
C ALA A 239 -5.42 22.55 4.94
N VAL A 240 -5.90 22.06 6.09
CA VAL A 240 -6.34 20.66 6.23
C VAL A 240 -7.41 20.33 5.19
N THR A 241 -8.40 21.21 5.03
CA THR A 241 -9.45 21.06 4.02
C THR A 241 -8.88 21.05 2.61
N ALA A 242 -7.92 21.94 2.31
CA ALA A 242 -7.23 22.01 1.02
C ALA A 242 -6.42 20.74 0.73
N VAL A 243 -5.69 20.18 1.72
CA VAL A 243 -4.98 18.91 1.58
C VAL A 243 -5.96 17.77 1.33
N HIS A 244 -7.05 17.70 2.09
CA HIS A 244 -8.08 16.66 1.91
C HIS A 244 -8.69 16.71 0.51
N GLN A 245 -9.16 17.88 0.06
CA GLN A 245 -9.75 18.05 -1.26
C GLN A 245 -8.73 17.79 -2.39
N GLY A 246 -7.53 18.36 -2.26
CA GLY A 246 -6.46 18.21 -3.25
C GLY A 246 -5.97 16.75 -3.38
N SER A 247 -5.97 15.99 -2.29
CA SER A 247 -5.59 14.57 -2.29
C SER A 247 -6.74 13.62 -2.66
N GLY A 248 -7.99 14.08 -2.59
CA GLY A 248 -9.17 13.21 -2.68
C GLY A 248 -9.24 12.20 -1.53
N GLY A 249 -8.65 12.48 -0.37
CA GLY A 249 -8.60 11.58 0.78
C GLY A 249 -7.53 10.47 0.68
N PHE A 250 -6.65 10.49 -0.33
CA PHE A 250 -5.62 9.45 -0.52
C PHE A 250 -4.29 9.84 0.13
N PHE A 251 -3.77 9.00 0.99
CA PHE A 251 -2.58 9.28 1.81
C PHE A 251 -1.33 9.62 1.01
N ARG A 252 -1.05 8.91 -0.10
CA ARG A 252 0.15 9.18 -0.90
C ARG A 252 0.13 10.59 -1.45
N LYS A 253 -1.00 11.03 -2.01
CA LYS A 253 -1.15 12.38 -2.55
C LYS A 253 -1.18 13.42 -1.43
N ALA A 254 -1.83 13.10 -0.29
CA ALA A 254 -1.81 13.96 0.90
C ALA A 254 -0.38 14.18 1.43
N ASN A 255 0.45 13.13 1.48
CA ASN A 255 1.86 13.27 1.90
C ASN A 255 2.66 14.21 0.99
N HIS A 256 2.44 14.11 -0.33
CA HIS A 256 3.11 15.02 -1.27
C HIS A 256 2.64 16.45 -1.08
N LEU A 257 1.32 16.68 -0.99
CA LEU A 257 0.75 18.03 -0.77
C LEU A 257 1.21 18.61 0.57
N ALA A 258 1.11 17.84 1.65
CA ALA A 258 1.50 18.32 2.98
C ALA A 258 2.99 18.66 3.07
N ARG A 259 3.86 17.82 2.50
CA ARG A 259 5.30 18.08 2.47
C ARG A 259 5.62 19.31 1.62
N GLY A 260 5.04 19.42 0.43
CA GLY A 260 5.21 20.61 -0.43
C GLY A 260 4.72 21.88 0.25
N ALA A 261 3.58 21.82 0.95
CA ALA A 261 3.03 22.95 1.68
C ALA A 261 3.94 23.39 2.86
N LEU A 262 4.58 22.45 3.57
CA LEU A 262 5.59 22.75 4.59
C LEU A 262 6.81 23.48 4.00
N VAL A 263 7.29 23.03 2.83
CA VAL A 263 8.39 23.69 2.11
C VAL A 263 8.00 25.10 1.69
N ALA A 264 6.78 25.28 1.14
CA ALA A 264 6.26 26.60 0.74
C ALA A 264 6.16 27.54 1.94
N ALA A 265 5.54 27.10 3.04
CA ALA A 265 5.42 27.91 4.25
C ALA A 265 6.78 28.32 4.84
N ALA A 266 7.75 27.40 4.86
CA ALA A 266 9.10 27.71 5.31
C ALA A 266 9.80 28.72 4.40
N SER A 267 9.58 28.67 3.08
CA SER A 267 10.11 29.64 2.12
C SER A 267 9.52 31.03 2.34
N ASP A 268 8.23 31.11 2.66
CA ASP A 268 7.52 32.36 2.98
C ASP A 268 7.76 32.80 4.42
N LYS A 269 8.55 32.05 5.20
CA LYS A 269 8.79 32.30 6.65
C LYS A 269 7.48 32.34 7.45
N SER A 270 6.46 31.64 7.01
CA SER A 270 5.18 31.53 7.69
C SER A 270 5.23 30.44 8.76
N PRO A 271 4.87 30.71 10.02
CA PRO A 271 4.82 29.70 11.07
C PRO A 271 3.68 28.69 10.87
N ASN A 272 2.68 29.02 10.04
CA ASN A 272 1.52 28.19 9.77
C ASN A 272 1.41 27.89 8.27
N VAL A 273 0.94 26.69 7.95
CA VAL A 273 0.58 26.28 6.59
C VAL A 273 -0.84 26.74 6.29
N THR A 274 -1.00 27.50 5.22
CA THR A 274 -2.28 28.02 4.73
C THR A 274 -2.71 27.30 3.46
N PRO A 275 -3.97 27.47 3.00
CA PRO A 275 -4.43 26.91 1.72
C PRO A 275 -3.59 27.35 0.52
N ASP A 276 -3.01 28.55 0.55
CA ASP A 276 -2.17 29.05 -0.54
C ASP A 276 -0.87 28.24 -0.67
N HIS A 277 -0.25 27.84 0.44
CA HIS A 277 0.89 26.95 0.45
C HIS A 277 0.54 25.58 -0.13
N VAL A 278 -0.65 25.03 0.20
CA VAL A 278 -1.14 23.77 -0.36
C VAL A 278 -1.40 23.90 -1.86
N ARG A 279 -1.98 25.03 -2.31
CA ARG A 279 -2.21 25.30 -3.72
C ARG A 279 -0.89 25.38 -4.49
N LEU A 280 0.12 26.07 -3.95
CA LEU A 280 1.44 26.14 -4.54
C LEU A 280 2.05 24.73 -4.67
N ALA A 281 2.00 23.91 -3.61
CA ALA A 281 2.45 22.54 -3.66
C ALA A 281 1.73 21.71 -4.73
N SER A 282 0.43 21.93 -4.96
CA SER A 282 -0.35 21.20 -5.95
C SER A 282 0.07 21.46 -7.39
N THR A 283 0.70 22.60 -7.69
CA THR A 283 1.17 22.91 -9.05
C THR A 283 2.39 22.10 -9.46
N GLU A 284 3.08 21.48 -8.51
CA GLU A 284 4.28 20.66 -8.74
C GLU A 284 4.01 19.13 -8.70
N ILE A 285 2.76 18.75 -8.43
CA ILE A 285 2.34 17.34 -8.33
C ILE A 285 1.46 16.98 -9.54
N PHE A 286 1.76 15.89 -10.22
CA PHE A 286 0.96 15.34 -11.33
C PHE A 286 -0.24 14.53 -10.84
#